data_683fd0198d8e6cf70f9049a470875bd4
#
_entry.id   683fd0198d8e6cf70f9049a470875bd4
#
_cell.length_a   1.000
_cell.length_b   1.000
_cell.length_c   1.000
_cell.angle_alpha   90.00
_cell.angle_beta   90.00
_cell.angle_gamma   90.00
#
_symmetry.space_group_name_H-M   'P 1'
#
loop_
_entity.id
_entity.type
_entity.pdbx_description
1 polymer ?
#
loop_
_entity_poly.entity_id
_entity_poly.type
_entity_poly.pdbx_seq_one_letter_code
_entity_poly.pdbx_strand_id
1 'polypeptide(L)'
;MKKILSIMFLVLMLFSAVGCAEKKTDELEKGKMTWDRIPAIMVDDVLYITTGRESTAEGRCGTWDGEITSECSGSELPTENDQSNFGTGYGYQYGERKGTVEVLVDGHWIIFATEEVKKEMTKELS
;
A
#
# COMPACT_ATOMS: atom_id res chain seq x y z
N MET A 1 -34.76 -29.80 -38.33
CA MET A 1 -34.93 -29.45 -36.89
C MET A 1 -33.77 -29.90 -36.03
N LYS A 2 -33.21 -31.09 -36.20
CA LYS A 2 -32.10 -31.58 -35.38
C LYS A 2 -30.78 -30.84 -35.59
N LYS A 3 -30.55 -30.28 -36.77
CA LYS A 3 -29.32 -29.54 -37.08
C LYS A 3 -29.25 -28.12 -36.46
N ILE A 4 -30.39 -27.49 -36.23
CA ILE A 4 -30.49 -26.15 -35.66
C ILE A 4 -30.25 -26.19 -34.14
N LEU A 5 -30.71 -27.23 -33.46
CA LEU A 5 -30.48 -27.44 -32.03
C LEU A 5 -29.00 -27.69 -31.71
N SER A 6 -28.30 -28.39 -32.60
CA SER A 6 -26.86 -28.68 -32.43
C SER A 6 -26.00 -27.43 -32.57
N ILE A 7 -26.37 -26.52 -33.47
CA ILE A 7 -25.66 -25.28 -33.69
C ILE A 7 -25.90 -24.31 -32.54
N MET A 8 -27.12 -24.26 -31.99
CA MET A 8 -27.43 -23.43 -30.84
C MET A 8 -26.69 -23.88 -29.58
N PHE A 9 -26.52 -25.19 -29.40
CA PHE A 9 -25.76 -25.70 -28.24
C PHE A 9 -24.26 -25.42 -28.34
N LEU A 10 -23.73 -25.42 -29.56
CA LEU A 10 -22.32 -25.11 -29.80
C LEU A 10 -22.00 -23.62 -29.56
N VAL A 11 -22.93 -22.74 -29.90
CA VAL A 11 -22.79 -21.29 -29.67
C VAL A 11 -22.89 -20.96 -28.20
N LEU A 12 -23.69 -21.67 -27.43
CA LEU A 12 -23.80 -21.45 -25.99
C LEU A 12 -22.53 -21.89 -25.25
N MET A 13 -21.84 -22.91 -25.73
CA MET A 13 -20.59 -23.38 -25.12
C MET A 13 -19.40 -22.42 -25.35
N LEU A 14 -19.43 -21.65 -26.44
CA LEU A 14 -18.38 -20.69 -26.74
C LEU A 14 -18.44 -19.44 -25.87
N PHE A 15 -19.64 -19.06 -25.40
CA PHE A 15 -19.80 -17.89 -24.54
C PHE A 15 -19.32 -18.10 -23.10
N SER A 16 -19.35 -19.31 -22.59
CA SER A 16 -18.93 -19.58 -21.22
C SER A 16 -17.42 -19.64 -21.01
N ALA A 17 -16.64 -19.89 -22.06
CA ALA A 17 -15.19 -19.97 -21.97
C ALA A 17 -14.50 -18.59 -21.95
N VAL A 18 -15.12 -17.58 -22.55
CA VAL A 18 -14.55 -16.22 -22.64
C VAL A 18 -14.71 -15.47 -21.32
N GLY A 19 -15.78 -15.67 -20.58
CA GLY A 19 -16.04 -15.00 -19.33
C GLY A 19 -15.12 -15.42 -18.19
N CYS A 20 -14.60 -16.65 -18.18
CA CYS A 20 -13.67 -17.13 -17.15
C CYS A 20 -12.23 -16.65 -17.35
N ALA A 21 -11.81 -16.39 -18.58
CA ALA A 21 -10.46 -15.93 -18.89
C ALA A 21 -10.24 -14.46 -18.50
N GLU A 22 -11.24 -13.61 -18.66
CA GLU A 22 -11.17 -12.18 -18.27
C GLU A 22 -11.06 -11.99 -16.76
N LYS A 23 -11.78 -12.75 -15.97
CA LYS A 23 -11.72 -12.66 -14.51
C LYS A 23 -10.35 -13.01 -13.94
N LYS A 24 -9.67 -14.00 -14.49
CA LYS A 24 -8.33 -14.39 -14.04
C LYS A 24 -7.28 -13.35 -14.39
N THR A 25 -7.41 -12.68 -15.50
CA THR A 25 -6.49 -11.64 -15.94
C THR A 25 -6.61 -10.39 -15.07
N ASP A 26 -7.84 -9.99 -14.73
CA ASP A 26 -8.10 -8.84 -13.87
C ASP A 26 -7.58 -9.04 -12.44
N GLU A 27 -7.72 -10.21 -11.87
CA GLU A 27 -7.20 -10.53 -10.54
C GLU A 27 -5.67 -10.49 -10.49
N LEU A 28 -5.00 -10.98 -11.53
CA LEU A 28 -3.55 -10.96 -11.64
C LEU A 28 -3.01 -9.54 -11.84
N GLU A 29 -3.70 -8.70 -12.58
CA GLU A 29 -3.32 -7.30 -12.76
C GLU A 29 -3.52 -6.50 -11.48
N LYS A 30 -4.60 -6.71 -10.74
CA LYS A 30 -4.80 -6.07 -9.44
C LYS A 30 -3.72 -6.43 -8.43
N GLY A 31 -3.25 -7.66 -8.42
CA GLY A 31 -2.16 -8.09 -7.56
C GLY A 31 -0.82 -7.44 -7.87
N LYS A 32 -0.57 -7.08 -9.12
CA LYS A 32 0.65 -6.38 -9.55
C LYS A 32 0.55 -4.87 -9.37
N MET A 33 -0.63 -4.29 -9.49
CA MET A 33 -0.84 -2.85 -9.44
C MET A 33 -0.90 -2.28 -8.02
N THR A 34 -0.95 -3.13 -6.99
CA THR A 34 -1.01 -2.71 -5.60
C THR A 34 0.26 -1.95 -5.16
N TRP A 35 1.33 -1.96 -5.96
CA TRP A 35 2.63 -1.42 -5.58
C TRP A 35 3.20 -0.45 -6.61
N ASP A 36 2.35 0.30 -7.31
CA ASP A 36 2.80 1.33 -8.25
C ASP A 36 3.61 2.42 -7.55
N ARG A 37 3.35 2.64 -6.26
CA ARG A 37 4.13 3.55 -5.45
C ARG A 37 4.43 2.96 -4.08
N ILE A 38 5.59 3.30 -3.57
CA ILE A 38 6.01 2.94 -2.22
C ILE A 38 5.09 3.62 -1.20
N PRO A 39 4.61 2.91 -0.16
CA PRO A 39 3.82 3.54 0.89
C PRO A 39 4.50 4.77 1.48
N ALA A 40 3.76 5.86 1.58
CA ALA A 40 4.26 7.14 2.06
C ALA A 40 3.21 7.86 2.90
N ILE A 41 3.68 8.71 3.80
CA ILE A 41 2.85 9.60 4.61
C ILE A 41 3.43 11.00 4.58
N MET A 42 2.59 11.99 4.84
CA MET A 42 3.04 13.37 5.04
C MET A 42 2.70 13.81 6.47
N VAL A 43 3.68 14.32 7.17
CA VAL A 43 3.55 14.82 8.54
C VAL A 43 4.34 16.12 8.66
N ASP A 44 3.71 17.16 9.17
CA ASP A 44 4.32 18.49 9.35
C ASP A 44 5.03 19.01 8.09
N ASP A 45 4.35 18.90 6.94
CA ASP A 45 4.83 19.32 5.62
C ASP A 45 6.06 18.55 5.11
N VAL A 46 6.36 17.41 5.71
CA VAL A 46 7.48 16.55 5.32
C VAL A 46 6.97 15.20 4.84
N LEU A 47 7.48 14.76 3.71
CA LEU A 47 7.14 13.45 3.14
C LEU A 47 8.07 12.38 3.72
N TYR A 48 7.46 11.33 4.26
CA TYR A 48 8.15 10.16 4.80
C TYR A 48 7.76 8.94 3.98
N ILE A 49 8.74 8.12 3.64
CA ILE A 49 8.58 6.93 2.80
C ILE A 49 8.92 5.71 3.64
N THR A 50 8.18 4.61 3.47
CA THR A 50 8.46 3.39 4.22
C THR A 50 9.88 2.87 3.94
N THR A 51 10.55 2.44 5.01
CA THR A 51 11.81 1.72 4.89
C THR A 51 11.60 0.20 4.76
N GLY A 52 10.35 -0.26 4.95
CA GLY A 52 10.03 -1.67 5.00
C GLY A 52 10.49 -2.37 6.27
N ARG A 53 11.01 -1.64 7.23
CA ARG A 53 11.55 -2.19 8.48
C ARG A 53 10.62 -1.94 9.65
N GLU A 54 10.53 -2.92 10.52
CA GLU A 54 9.84 -2.79 11.78
C GLU A 54 10.78 -2.18 12.82
N SER A 55 10.22 -1.29 13.64
CA SER A 55 10.95 -0.67 14.74
C SER A 55 11.19 -1.69 15.85
N THR A 56 12.40 -1.67 16.42
CA THR A 56 12.77 -2.48 17.57
C THR A 56 12.72 -1.69 18.88
N ALA A 57 12.21 -0.46 18.84
CA ALA A 57 12.13 0.39 20.02
C ALA A 57 11.24 -0.23 21.10
N GLU A 58 11.74 -0.27 22.32
CA GLU A 58 11.02 -0.76 23.50
C GLU A 58 10.66 0.40 24.43
N GLY A 59 9.72 0.17 25.35
CA GLY A 59 9.31 1.19 26.33
C GLY A 59 8.53 2.35 25.71
N ARG A 60 7.85 2.09 24.62
CA ARG A 60 7.07 3.08 23.88
C ARG A 60 5.88 3.59 24.72
N CYS A 61 5.68 4.91 24.73
CA CYS A 61 4.47 5.50 25.30
C CYS A 61 3.23 5.03 24.55
N GLY A 62 2.13 4.81 25.27
CA GLY A 62 0.86 4.40 24.66
C GLY A 62 0.14 5.51 23.89
N THR A 63 0.69 6.72 23.86
CA THR A 63 0.09 7.88 23.20
C THR A 63 0.70 8.08 21.81
N TRP A 64 -0.13 8.27 20.80
CA TRP A 64 0.33 8.60 19.45
C TRP A 64 0.62 10.11 19.37
N ASP A 65 1.63 10.48 18.57
CA ASP A 65 1.88 11.88 18.25
C ASP A 65 0.88 12.42 17.25
N GLY A 66 0.28 11.54 16.44
CA GLY A 66 -0.77 11.87 15.52
C GLY A 66 -1.39 10.63 14.89
N GLU A 67 -2.33 10.84 13.99
CA GLU A 67 -3.06 9.79 13.30
C GLU A 67 -3.26 10.17 11.83
N ILE A 68 -3.19 9.18 10.95
CA ILE A 68 -3.46 9.37 9.52
C ILE A 68 -4.98 9.48 9.33
N THR A 69 -5.42 10.64 8.90
CA THR A 69 -6.86 10.99 8.80
C THR A 69 -7.37 11.08 7.38
N SER A 70 -6.50 11.12 6.37
CA SER A 70 -6.91 11.14 4.97
C SER A 70 -6.03 10.22 4.12
N GLU A 71 -6.52 9.92 2.94
CA GLU A 71 -5.87 9.01 2.00
C GLU A 71 -5.92 9.59 0.59
N CYS A 72 -4.82 9.48 -0.12
CA CYS A 72 -4.78 9.73 -1.56
C CYS A 72 -4.68 8.40 -2.30
N SER A 73 -4.73 8.45 -3.63
CA SER A 73 -4.58 7.25 -4.46
C SER A 73 -3.26 6.53 -4.18
N GLY A 74 -3.27 5.20 -4.22
CA GLY A 74 -2.06 4.39 -4.08
C GLY A 74 -1.00 4.64 -5.15
N SER A 75 -1.37 5.31 -6.24
CA SER A 75 -0.46 5.71 -7.32
C SER A 75 0.07 7.14 -7.15
N GLU A 76 -0.33 7.85 -6.11
CA GLU A 76 0.07 9.23 -5.83
C GLU A 76 0.84 9.35 -4.52
N LEU A 77 1.57 10.43 -4.37
CA LEU A 77 2.20 10.77 -3.10
C LEU A 77 1.28 11.68 -2.28
N PRO A 78 1.25 11.54 -0.95
CA PRO A 78 0.49 12.45 -0.10
C PRO A 78 0.92 13.91 -0.30
N THR A 79 -0.04 14.81 -0.25
CA THR A 79 0.18 16.25 -0.41
C THR A 79 -0.32 17.06 0.78
N GLU A 80 -1.03 16.42 1.69
CA GLU A 80 -1.60 17.05 2.88
C GLU A 80 -1.04 16.38 4.13
N ASN A 81 -0.98 17.14 5.22
CA ASN A 81 -0.55 16.59 6.50
C ASN A 81 -1.51 15.51 7.00
N ASP A 82 -0.95 14.49 7.63
CA ASP A 82 -1.68 13.33 8.13
C ASP A 82 -2.40 12.54 7.04
N GLN A 83 -1.85 12.59 5.83
CA GLN A 83 -2.34 11.83 4.68
C GLN A 83 -1.37 10.71 4.32
N SER A 84 -1.92 9.57 3.92
CA SER A 84 -1.16 8.46 3.36
C SER A 84 -1.65 8.10 1.96
N ASN A 85 -0.92 7.24 1.28
CA ASN A 85 -1.38 6.61 0.03
C ASN A 85 -1.74 5.13 0.22
N PHE A 86 -1.94 4.68 1.46
CA PHE A 86 -2.24 3.27 1.77
C PHE A 86 -3.36 3.08 2.81
N GLY A 87 -4.08 4.12 3.19
CA GLY A 87 -5.22 4.02 4.10
C GLY A 87 -5.24 5.07 5.20
N THR A 88 -6.21 4.97 6.08
CA THR A 88 -6.42 5.88 7.21
C THR A 88 -6.54 5.11 8.52
N GLY A 89 -6.51 5.82 9.64
CA GLY A 89 -6.68 5.22 10.96
C GLY A 89 -5.39 4.71 11.59
N TYR A 90 -4.24 4.95 10.95
CA TYR A 90 -2.94 4.54 11.49
C TYR A 90 -2.39 5.61 12.42
N GLY A 91 -2.08 5.21 13.66
CA GLY A 91 -1.37 6.08 14.59
C GLY A 91 0.11 6.15 14.25
N TYR A 92 0.75 7.27 14.57
CA TYR A 92 2.19 7.41 14.36
C TYR A 92 2.85 8.11 15.56
N GLN A 93 4.15 7.88 15.68
CA GLN A 93 5.02 8.54 16.65
C GLN A 93 6.29 8.97 15.92
N TYR A 94 6.89 10.08 16.34
CA TYR A 94 8.20 10.48 15.81
C TYR A 94 9.25 9.46 16.23
N GLY A 95 10.11 9.06 15.29
CA GLY A 95 11.18 8.12 15.56
C GLY A 95 12.32 8.73 16.37
N GLU A 96 13.15 7.89 16.95
CA GLU A 96 14.35 8.33 17.69
C GLU A 96 15.34 9.06 16.78
N ARG A 97 15.48 8.58 15.55
CA ARG A 97 16.33 9.22 14.55
C ARG A 97 15.58 10.38 13.90
N LYS A 98 16.24 11.53 13.81
CA LYS A 98 15.69 12.70 13.12
C LYS A 98 15.40 12.36 11.66
N GLY A 99 14.22 12.77 11.16
CA GLY A 99 13.77 12.45 9.81
C GLY A 99 13.10 11.08 9.70
N THR A 100 12.68 10.50 10.83
CA THR A 100 11.91 9.26 10.85
C THR A 100 10.59 9.43 11.60
N VAL A 101 9.59 8.67 11.17
CA VAL A 101 8.29 8.54 11.83
C VAL A 101 7.96 7.05 11.85
N GLU A 102 7.47 6.56 12.97
CA GLU A 102 7.05 5.17 13.09
C GLU A 102 5.53 5.11 13.05
N VAL A 103 5.01 4.29 12.14
CA VAL A 103 3.58 4.15 11.89
C VAL A 103 3.11 2.78 12.35
N LEU A 104 2.03 2.76 13.13
CA LEU A 104 1.44 1.52 13.61
C LEU A 104 0.53 0.93 12.53
N VAL A 105 0.99 -0.14 11.90
CA VAL A 105 0.26 -0.85 10.84
C VAL A 105 0.08 -2.29 11.26
N ASP A 106 -1.18 -2.71 11.41
CA ASP A 106 -1.54 -4.09 11.81
C ASP A 106 -0.81 -4.59 13.06
N GLY A 107 -0.65 -3.72 14.06
CA GLY A 107 0.02 -4.07 15.30
C GLY A 107 1.54 -3.98 15.26
N HIS A 108 2.12 -3.55 14.14
CA HIS A 108 3.56 -3.42 13.94
C HIS A 108 3.95 -1.96 13.71
N TRP A 109 4.99 -1.51 14.39
CA TRP A 109 5.53 -0.16 14.19
C TRP A 109 6.53 -0.19 13.03
N ILE A 110 6.14 0.38 11.90
CA ILE A 110 6.97 0.42 10.69
C ILE A 110 7.68 1.77 10.60
N ILE A 111 8.97 1.73 10.33
CA ILE A 111 9.79 2.94 10.21
C ILE A 111 9.59 3.56 8.84
N PHE A 112 9.14 4.82 8.83
CA PHE A 112 9.08 5.68 7.65
C PHE A 112 10.17 6.76 7.81
N ALA A 113 10.81 7.12 6.74
CA ALA A 113 11.89 8.09 6.75
C ALA A 113 11.81 9.03 5.56
N THR A 114 12.40 10.22 5.69
CA THR A 114 12.60 11.09 4.54
C THR A 114 13.48 10.36 3.52
N GLU A 115 13.39 10.75 2.26
CA GLU A 115 14.18 10.12 1.20
C GLU A 115 15.68 10.14 1.50
N GLU A 116 16.16 11.24 2.02
CA GLU A 116 17.55 11.44 2.42
C GLU A 116 17.97 10.47 3.53
N VAL A 117 17.20 10.41 4.61
CA VAL A 117 17.46 9.52 5.74
C VAL A 117 17.33 8.05 5.33
N LYS A 118 16.37 7.73 4.48
CA LYS A 118 16.21 6.38 3.94
C LYS A 118 17.45 5.92 3.19
N LYS A 119 18.05 6.79 2.39
CA LYS A 119 19.30 6.50 1.68
C LYS A 119 20.46 6.25 2.65
N GLU A 120 20.57 7.05 3.70
CA GLU A 120 21.58 6.85 4.74
C GLU A 120 21.41 5.51 5.46
N MET A 121 20.19 5.17 5.83
CA MET A 121 19.86 3.90 6.48
C MET A 121 20.19 2.70 5.59
N THR A 122 19.97 2.80 4.30
CA THR A 122 20.30 1.76 3.33
C THR A 122 21.81 1.56 3.22
N LYS A 123 22.59 2.63 3.27
CA LYS A 123 24.06 2.55 3.26
C LYS A 123 24.62 1.88 4.52
N GLU A 124 24.04 2.12 5.67
CA GLU A 124 24.45 1.51 6.94
C GLU A 124 24.30 -0.01 6.94
N LEU A 125 23.44 -0.54 6.08
CA LEU A 125 23.17 -1.98 5.96
C LEU A 125 24.05 -2.71 4.94
N SER A 126 24.72 -1.98 4.07
CA SER A 126 25.61 -2.63 3.09
C SER A 126 27.02 -2.87 3.68
#